data_23d0e48290b1c46702f004632c3596db
#
_entry.id   23d0e48290b1c46702f004632c3596db
#
_cell.length_a   1.000
_cell.length_b   1.000
_cell.length_c   1.000
_cell.angle_alpha   90.00
_cell.angle_beta   90.00
_cell.angle_gamma   90.00
#
_symmetry.space_group_name_H-M   'P 1'
#
loop_
_entity.id
_entity.type
_entity.pdbx_description
1 polymer ?
#
loop_
_entity_poly.entity_id
_entity_poly.type
_entity_poly.pdbx_seq_one_letter_code
_entity_poly.pdbx_strand_id
1 'polypeptide(L)'
;ISSQSIQSGSWSINQSISGYSLDSNNGERVMTVEVDFNTPFTKKPQIILSVTQIDADKEFNTRYNVEAISISRDKFTIKVRTWADSKMFSISGYWLATAQ
;
A
#
# COMPACT_ATOMS: atom_id res chain seq x y z
N ILE A 1 11.57 23.74 -14.75
CA ILE A 1 10.62 23.51 -13.78
C ILE A 1 9.39 22.84 -14.21
N SER A 2 9.40 22.28 -15.23
CA SER A 2 8.22 21.67 -15.76
C SER A 2 7.92 20.32 -15.17
N SER A 3 8.85 19.66 -14.52
CA SER A 3 8.57 18.33 -14.02
C SER A 3 7.92 18.38 -12.65
N GLN A 4 7.04 17.44 -12.41
CA GLN A 4 6.44 17.27 -11.11
C GLN A 4 7.45 16.64 -10.17
N SER A 5 7.80 17.34 -9.10
CA SER A 5 8.71 16.81 -8.11
C SER A 5 7.98 16.18 -6.93
N ILE A 6 6.68 16.40 -6.81
CA ILE A 6 5.85 15.83 -5.76
C ILE A 6 4.52 15.41 -6.34
N GLN A 7 4.11 14.18 -6.05
CA GLN A 7 2.77 13.70 -6.37
C GLN A 7 2.24 12.94 -5.18
N SER A 8 0.93 12.88 -5.05
CA SER A 8 0.30 12.17 -3.94
C SER A 8 -1.04 11.62 -4.36
N GLY A 9 -1.54 10.70 -3.55
CA GLY A 9 -2.84 10.11 -3.76
C GLY A 9 -3.24 9.25 -2.60
N SER A 10 -4.32 8.51 -2.77
CA SER A 10 -4.80 7.59 -1.75
C SER A 10 -4.73 6.16 -2.27
N TRP A 11 -4.72 5.21 -1.34
CA TRP A 11 -4.73 3.79 -1.66
C TRP A 11 -5.66 3.07 -0.69
N SER A 12 -6.19 1.95 -1.14
CA SER A 12 -7.13 1.17 -0.33
C SER A 12 -7.07 -0.28 -0.75
N ILE A 13 -7.06 -1.18 0.23
CA ILE A 13 -7.13 -2.62 0.01
C ILE A 13 -8.21 -3.14 0.94
N ASN A 14 -9.18 -3.86 0.39
CA ASN A 14 -10.31 -4.32 1.16
C ASN A 14 -10.90 -5.60 0.57
N GLN A 15 -11.93 -6.12 1.24
CA GLN A 15 -12.53 -7.40 0.89
C GLN A 15 -13.19 -7.42 -0.49
N SER A 16 -13.46 -6.27 -1.08
CA SER A 16 -14.08 -6.23 -2.40
C SER A 16 -13.08 -6.50 -3.52
N ILE A 17 -11.80 -6.51 -3.22
CA ILE A 17 -10.77 -6.80 -4.22
C ILE A 17 -10.71 -8.30 -4.45
N SER A 18 -10.69 -8.70 -5.72
CA SER A 18 -10.58 -10.11 -6.08
C SER A 18 -9.30 -10.71 -5.51
N GLY A 19 -9.42 -11.87 -4.88
CA GLY A 19 -8.27 -12.54 -4.29
C GLY A 19 -7.85 -12.01 -2.92
N TYR A 20 -8.68 -11.17 -2.30
CA TYR A 20 -8.36 -10.65 -0.97
C TYR A 20 -8.09 -11.79 0.01
N SER A 21 -6.99 -11.71 0.74
CA SER A 21 -6.55 -12.81 1.60
C SER A 21 -6.18 -12.39 3.02
N LEU A 22 -6.28 -11.11 3.37
CA LEU A 22 -5.80 -10.64 4.67
C LEU A 22 -6.76 -11.01 5.81
N ASP A 23 -7.94 -11.49 5.50
CA ASP A 23 -8.96 -11.87 6.47
C ASP A 23 -9.15 -13.38 6.58
N SER A 24 -8.30 -14.17 5.95
CA SER A 24 -8.46 -15.62 5.91
C SER A 24 -7.15 -16.31 6.22
N ASN A 25 -7.27 -17.57 6.66
CA ASN A 25 -6.12 -18.45 6.95
C ASN A 25 -5.22 -17.89 8.05
N ASN A 26 -4.09 -18.51 8.24
CA ASN A 26 -3.07 -18.09 9.18
C ASN A 26 -1.73 -18.06 8.45
N GLY A 27 -0.72 -17.50 9.11
CA GLY A 27 0.59 -17.36 8.50
C GLY A 27 0.65 -16.11 7.65
N GLU A 28 1.66 -16.03 6.81
CA GLU A 28 1.87 -14.83 6.01
C GLU A 28 0.86 -14.75 4.86
N ARG A 29 0.22 -13.60 4.75
CA ARG A 29 -0.67 -13.29 3.63
C ARG A 29 -0.33 -11.90 3.11
N VAL A 30 -0.37 -11.73 1.80
CA VAL A 30 0.11 -10.52 1.14
C VAL A 30 -0.90 -10.05 0.12
N MET A 31 -1.13 -8.74 0.08
CA MET A 31 -1.89 -8.08 -0.99
C MET A 31 -1.02 -6.96 -1.55
N THR A 32 -1.17 -6.73 -2.83
CA THR A 32 -0.44 -5.65 -3.50
C THR A 32 -1.40 -4.82 -4.33
N VAL A 33 -1.07 -3.55 -4.50
CA VAL A 33 -1.77 -2.67 -5.41
C VAL A 33 -0.75 -1.81 -6.15
N GLU A 34 -0.91 -1.69 -7.46
CA GLU A 34 -0.01 -0.89 -8.28
C GLU A 34 -0.53 0.52 -8.41
N VAL A 35 0.36 1.49 -8.27
CA VAL A 35 0.03 2.91 -8.39
C VAL A 35 0.83 3.51 -9.53
N ASP A 36 0.12 4.06 -10.52
CA ASP A 36 0.76 4.75 -11.64
C ASP A 36 0.80 6.23 -11.34
N PHE A 37 1.94 6.87 -11.60
CA PHE A 37 2.02 8.32 -11.43
C PHE A 37 1.30 9.02 -12.57
N ASN A 38 0.74 10.18 -12.26
CA ASN A 38 0.09 11.02 -13.25
C ASN A 38 1.05 11.40 -14.36
N THR A 39 2.27 11.73 -13.98
CA THR A 39 3.34 12.12 -14.88
C THR A 39 4.62 11.44 -14.40
N PRO A 40 5.40 10.83 -15.29
CA PRO A 40 6.65 10.21 -14.85
C PRO A 40 7.59 11.23 -14.22
N PHE A 41 8.31 10.80 -13.19
CA PHE A 41 9.35 11.62 -12.59
C PHE A 41 10.58 11.62 -13.49
N THR A 42 11.44 12.63 -13.32
CA THR A 42 12.70 12.69 -14.06
C THR A 42 13.74 11.72 -13.51
N LYS A 43 13.53 11.28 -12.28
CA LYS A 43 14.34 10.21 -11.70
C LYS A 43 13.51 9.46 -10.68
N LYS A 44 14.02 8.35 -10.20
CA LYS A 44 13.32 7.48 -9.26
C LYS A 44 12.94 8.25 -8.00
N PRO A 45 11.67 8.33 -7.64
CA PRO A 45 11.25 9.07 -6.44
C PRO A 45 11.40 8.26 -5.18
N GLN A 46 11.35 8.97 -4.05
CA GLN A 46 11.14 8.35 -2.75
C GLN A 46 9.65 8.28 -2.50
N ILE A 47 9.22 7.19 -1.86
CA ILE A 47 7.80 6.98 -1.57
C ILE A 47 7.60 6.99 -0.06
N ILE A 48 6.62 7.76 0.39
CA ILE A 48 6.20 7.80 1.79
C ILE A 48 4.77 7.32 1.84
N LEU A 49 4.51 6.38 2.72
CA LEU A 49 3.17 5.80 2.88
C LEU A 49 2.62 6.11 4.25
N SER A 50 1.32 6.31 4.32
CA SER A 50 0.61 6.43 5.58
C SER A 50 -0.52 5.43 5.63
N VAL A 51 -0.92 5.08 6.85
CA VAL A 51 -2.08 4.24 7.09
C VAL A 51 -3.05 5.09 7.90
N THR A 52 -4.22 5.34 7.34
CA THR A 52 -5.21 6.20 8.00
C THR A 52 -6.44 5.44 8.46
N GLN A 53 -6.59 4.17 8.02
CA GLN A 53 -7.76 3.39 8.37
C GLN A 53 -7.39 1.91 8.38
N ILE A 54 -7.79 1.21 9.44
CA ILE A 54 -7.68 -0.25 9.53
C ILE A 54 -8.98 -0.76 10.11
N ASP A 55 -9.52 -1.82 9.50
CA ASP A 55 -10.65 -2.56 10.03
C ASP A 55 -10.19 -3.99 10.24
N ALA A 56 -10.10 -4.43 11.48
CA ALA A 56 -9.55 -5.74 11.82
C ALA A 56 -10.44 -6.44 12.83
N ASP A 57 -10.34 -7.77 12.87
CA ASP A 57 -11.11 -8.57 13.80
C ASP A 57 -10.61 -8.35 15.23
N LYS A 58 -11.53 -8.07 16.13
CA LYS A 58 -11.21 -7.77 17.53
C LYS A 58 -10.66 -8.97 18.30
N GLU A 59 -10.89 -10.18 17.80
CA GLU A 59 -10.51 -11.40 18.50
C GLU A 59 -9.03 -11.76 18.32
N PHE A 60 -8.34 -11.10 17.43
CA PHE A 60 -6.96 -11.41 17.08
C PHE A 60 -6.09 -10.17 17.16
N ASN A 61 -4.81 -10.38 17.43
CA ASN A 61 -3.86 -9.28 17.37
C ASN A 61 -3.73 -8.80 15.92
N THR A 62 -3.64 -7.49 15.75
CA THR A 62 -3.47 -6.91 14.42
C THR A 62 -1.99 -6.73 14.13
N ARG A 63 -1.49 -7.47 13.15
CA ARG A 63 -0.09 -7.42 12.72
C ARG A 63 -0.08 -7.08 11.24
N TYR A 64 0.63 -6.02 10.88
CA TYR A 64 0.70 -5.63 9.49
C TYR A 64 1.99 -4.88 9.19
N ASN A 65 2.35 -4.90 7.92
CA ASN A 65 3.47 -4.14 7.40
C ASN A 65 3.06 -3.60 6.04
N VAL A 66 3.32 -2.34 5.79
CA VAL A 66 3.01 -1.68 4.52
C VAL A 66 4.31 -1.10 3.98
N GLU A 67 4.63 -1.44 2.73
CA GLU A 67 5.85 -0.91 2.12
C GLU A 67 5.66 -0.67 0.65
N ALA A 68 6.46 0.23 0.09
CA ALA A 68 6.50 0.49 -1.33
C ALA A 68 7.61 -0.34 -1.94
N ILE A 69 7.28 -1.07 -3.00
CA ILE A 69 8.24 -1.91 -3.72
C ILE A 69 8.17 -1.61 -5.20
N SER A 70 9.17 -2.09 -5.95
CA SER A 70 9.19 -1.95 -7.41
C SER A 70 9.03 -0.50 -7.84
N ILE A 71 9.75 0.39 -7.19
CA ILE A 71 9.63 1.82 -7.45
C ILE A 71 10.39 2.17 -8.73
N SER A 72 9.72 2.88 -9.62
CA SER A 72 10.34 3.39 -10.84
C SER A 72 9.89 4.85 -11.04
N ARG A 73 10.33 5.44 -12.14
CA ARG A 73 9.90 6.80 -12.46
C ARG A 73 8.43 6.88 -12.84
N ASP A 74 7.83 5.75 -13.25
CA ASP A 74 6.48 5.70 -13.78
C ASP A 74 5.45 5.23 -12.77
N LYS A 75 5.83 4.35 -11.85
CA LYS A 75 4.88 3.69 -10.96
C LYS A 75 5.60 3.01 -9.80
N PHE A 76 4.82 2.54 -8.85
CA PHE A 76 5.32 1.70 -7.76
C PHE A 76 4.20 0.77 -7.29
N THR A 77 4.55 -0.16 -6.43
CA THR A 77 3.59 -1.12 -5.88
C THR A 77 3.56 -0.95 -4.37
N ILE A 78 2.35 -0.92 -3.80
CA ILE A 78 2.16 -0.95 -2.36
C ILE A 78 1.91 -2.39 -1.97
N LYS A 79 2.73 -2.90 -1.04
CA LYS A 79 2.62 -4.27 -0.54
C LYS A 79 2.16 -4.22 0.90
N VAL A 80 1.04 -4.88 1.20
CA VAL A 80 0.53 -5.02 2.56
C VAL A 80 0.64 -6.47 2.95
N ARG A 81 1.27 -6.71 4.09
CA ARG A 81 1.52 -8.05 4.60
C ARG A 81 0.96 -8.16 6.02
N THR A 82 0.32 -9.28 6.30
CA THR A 82 -0.09 -9.64 7.66
C THR A 82 0.39 -11.06 7.92
N TRP A 83 0.46 -11.45 9.20
CA TRP A 83 0.98 -12.77 9.54
C TRP A 83 0.35 -13.30 10.81
N ALA A 84 0.69 -14.54 11.17
CA ALA A 84 0.15 -15.25 12.31
C ALA A 84 -1.36 -15.39 12.18
N ASP A 85 -2.11 -15.02 13.21
CA ASP A 85 -3.57 -15.17 13.20
C ASP A 85 -4.33 -13.87 12.95
N SER A 86 -3.64 -12.83 12.51
CA SER A 86 -4.29 -11.55 12.24
C SER A 86 -5.33 -11.67 11.14
N LYS A 87 -6.44 -10.94 11.30
CA LYS A 87 -7.53 -10.90 10.33
C LYS A 87 -7.87 -9.45 10.08
N MET A 88 -7.60 -8.98 8.88
CA MET A 88 -7.85 -7.58 8.51
C MET A 88 -8.87 -7.55 7.38
N PHE A 89 -9.91 -6.73 7.56
CA PHE A 89 -10.98 -6.61 6.57
C PHE A 89 -10.71 -5.49 5.57
N SER A 90 -9.97 -4.48 6.00
CA SER A 90 -9.57 -3.40 5.09
C SER A 90 -8.42 -2.61 5.70
N ILE A 91 -7.69 -1.94 4.82
CA ILE A 91 -6.62 -1.03 5.21
C ILE A 91 -6.48 0.00 4.11
N SER A 92 -6.28 1.25 4.50
CA SER A 92 -6.15 2.32 3.52
C SER A 92 -5.29 3.45 4.06
N GLY A 93 -4.86 4.32 3.17
CA GLY A 93 -4.06 5.47 3.54
C GLY A 93 -3.74 6.33 2.34
N TYR A 94 -2.68 7.11 2.49
CA TYR A 94 -2.19 7.98 1.43
C TYR A 94 -0.78 7.60 1.04
N TRP A 95 -0.40 8.03 -0.14
CA TRP A 95 0.99 7.92 -0.58
C TRP A 95 1.49 9.28 -1.03
N LEU A 96 2.77 9.48 -0.87
CA LEU A 96 3.46 10.68 -1.32
C LEU A 96 4.73 10.24 -2.04
N ALA A 97 4.93 10.77 -3.24
CA ALA A 97 6.14 10.49 -4.01
C ALA A 97 6.86 11.79 -4.26
N THR A 98 8.16 11.81 -3.99
CA THR A 98 8.95 13.01 -4.15
C THR A 98 10.30 12.67 -4.78
N ALA A 99 10.75 13.52 -5.70
CA ALA A 99 12.05 13.38 -6.35
C ALA A 99 12.73 14.73 -6.40
N GLN A 100 14.04 14.70 -6.24
CA GLN A 100 14.83 15.92 -6.25
C GLN A 100 15.37 16.21 -7.65
#